data_47a3738f7cf4c7213bb46c103915f5d6
#
_entry.id   47a3738f7cf4c7213bb46c103915f5d6
#
_cell.length_a   1.000
_cell.length_b   1.000
_cell.length_c   1.000
_cell.angle_alpha   90.00
_cell.angle_beta   90.00
_cell.angle_gamma   90.00
#
_symmetry.space_group_name_H-M   'P 1'
#
loop_
_entity.id
_entity.type
_entity.pdbx_description
1 polymer ?
#
loop_
_entity_poly.entity_id
_entity_poly.type
_entity_poly.pdbx_seq_one_letter_code
_entity_poly.pdbx_strand_id
1 'polypeptide(L)'
;MTTWVALLRGVNVNGITIRSADLAELLRGLGFDDVKTILASGNARFTADVDVQGRAELKARIERALRERFDYDAWIVLVTDRELEAATRAYPFDADDDDRQPYVIFCSETAVRDALVDAAASLDPEEDPTHPGFGVVYWSPEKGRTLDTPFGKLLGRAEYKPTTTTRNLRTLVKILGR
;
A
#
# COMPACT_ATOMS: atom_id res chain seq x y z
N MET A 1 9.20 -18.63 -9.54
CA MET A 1 8.05 -17.71 -9.68
C MET A 1 7.58 -17.23 -8.32
N THR A 2 7.40 -15.93 -8.17
CA THR A 2 6.94 -15.27 -6.93
C THR A 2 5.59 -14.59 -7.18
N THR A 3 4.66 -14.73 -6.24
CA THR A 3 3.40 -13.98 -6.27
C THR A 3 3.63 -12.62 -5.60
N TRP A 4 3.37 -11.57 -6.36
CA TRP A 4 3.54 -10.18 -5.97
C TRP A 4 2.21 -9.48 -5.82
N VAL A 5 2.20 -8.45 -4.98
CA VAL A 5 1.08 -7.50 -4.85
C VAL A 5 1.63 -6.10 -5.02
N ALA A 6 1.12 -5.40 -6.03
CA ALA A 6 1.39 -3.99 -6.25
C ALA A 6 0.27 -3.16 -5.63
N LEU A 7 0.64 -2.27 -4.73
CA LEU A 7 -0.24 -1.33 -4.05
C LEU A 7 0.06 0.07 -4.58
N LEU A 8 -0.80 0.59 -5.46
CA LEU A 8 -0.63 1.88 -6.10
C LEU A 8 -1.01 3.01 -5.14
N ARG A 9 -0.31 4.12 -5.23
CA ARG A 9 -0.66 5.35 -4.53
C ARG A 9 -1.11 6.45 -5.50
N GLY A 10 -2.07 7.28 -5.09
CA GLY A 10 -2.54 8.43 -5.86
C GLY A 10 -3.46 8.07 -7.02
N VAL A 11 -3.99 6.85 -7.06
CA VAL A 11 -4.92 6.39 -8.09
C VAL A 11 -6.35 6.67 -7.67
N ASN A 12 -7.17 7.09 -8.65
CA ASN A 12 -8.58 7.43 -8.46
C ASN A 12 -8.82 8.59 -7.47
N VAL A 13 -7.84 9.49 -7.37
CA VAL A 13 -7.90 10.74 -6.62
C VAL A 13 -7.43 11.89 -7.51
N ASN A 14 -7.94 13.10 -7.28
CA ASN A 14 -7.54 14.32 -8.01
C ASN A 14 -7.65 14.22 -9.55
N GLY A 15 -8.66 13.50 -10.06
CA GLY A 15 -8.91 13.38 -11.50
C GLY A 15 -8.07 12.33 -12.22
N ILE A 16 -7.15 11.64 -11.54
CA ILE A 16 -6.38 10.52 -12.11
C ILE A 16 -7.17 9.24 -11.92
N THR A 17 -7.65 8.66 -13.02
CA THR A 17 -8.43 7.43 -13.00
C THR A 17 -7.70 6.33 -13.77
N ILE A 18 -7.38 5.23 -13.09
CA ILE A 18 -6.93 3.98 -13.72
C ILE A 18 -8.01 2.93 -13.47
N ARG A 19 -8.63 2.47 -14.55
CA ARG A 19 -9.61 1.38 -14.46
C ARG A 19 -8.89 0.06 -14.17
N SER A 20 -9.51 -0.80 -13.36
CA SER A 20 -8.96 -2.11 -13.03
C SER A 20 -8.60 -2.95 -14.27
N ALA A 21 -9.42 -2.87 -15.33
CA ALA A 21 -9.15 -3.56 -16.59
C ALA A 21 -7.87 -3.03 -17.29
N ASP A 22 -7.65 -1.72 -17.29
CA ASP A 22 -6.47 -1.10 -17.92
C ASP A 22 -5.20 -1.43 -17.15
N LEU A 23 -5.27 -1.47 -15.82
CA LEU A 23 -4.17 -1.91 -14.96
C LEU A 23 -3.82 -3.39 -15.20
N ALA A 24 -4.84 -4.24 -15.29
CA ALA A 24 -4.63 -5.66 -15.57
C ALA A 24 -4.02 -5.89 -16.96
N GLU A 25 -4.47 -5.17 -17.97
CA GLU A 25 -3.93 -5.22 -19.33
C GLU A 25 -2.47 -4.80 -19.36
N LEU A 26 -2.12 -3.68 -18.69
CA LEU A 26 -0.74 -3.22 -18.59
C LEU A 26 0.17 -4.27 -17.97
N LEU A 27 -0.22 -4.88 -16.86
CA LEU A 27 0.60 -5.89 -16.18
C LEU A 27 0.76 -7.17 -17.01
N ARG A 28 -0.29 -7.62 -17.71
CA ARG A 28 -0.19 -8.73 -18.67
C ARG A 28 0.73 -8.38 -19.85
N GLY A 29 0.67 -7.15 -20.34
CA GLY A 29 1.58 -6.64 -21.37
C GLY A 29 3.05 -6.62 -20.95
N LEU A 30 3.33 -6.54 -19.66
CA LEU A 30 4.66 -6.71 -19.08
C LEU A 30 5.10 -8.19 -18.95
N GLY A 31 4.26 -9.14 -19.35
CA GLY A 31 4.56 -10.57 -19.29
C GLY A 31 4.35 -11.21 -17.92
N PHE A 32 3.51 -10.62 -17.07
CA PHE A 32 3.16 -11.22 -15.79
C PHE A 32 1.95 -12.14 -15.92
N ASP A 33 1.96 -13.22 -15.13
CA ASP A 33 0.92 -14.24 -15.10
C ASP A 33 -0.06 -14.03 -13.94
N ASP A 34 -1.18 -14.72 -13.97
CA ASP A 34 -2.21 -14.73 -12.92
C ASP A 34 -2.66 -13.34 -12.43
N VAL A 35 -2.66 -12.37 -13.33
CA VAL A 35 -2.98 -10.98 -13.01
C VAL A 35 -4.44 -10.83 -12.57
N LYS A 36 -4.63 -10.35 -11.34
CA LYS A 36 -5.93 -9.99 -10.76
C LYS A 36 -5.86 -8.60 -10.17
N THR A 37 -6.83 -7.76 -10.47
CA THR A 37 -7.01 -6.44 -9.85
C THR A 37 -8.15 -6.50 -8.83
N ILE A 38 -7.96 -5.85 -7.69
CA ILE A 38 -8.88 -5.91 -6.57
C ILE A 38 -9.27 -4.50 -6.15
N LEU A 39 -10.55 -4.17 -6.24
CA LEU A 39 -11.11 -2.86 -5.93
C LEU A 39 -10.54 -1.71 -6.80
N ALA A 40 -11.21 -0.56 -6.79
CA ALA A 40 -10.80 0.62 -7.54
C ALA A 40 -9.60 1.38 -6.95
N SER A 41 -9.08 0.97 -5.79
CA SER A 41 -7.99 1.65 -5.10
C SER A 41 -6.58 1.30 -5.60
N GLY A 42 -6.46 0.65 -6.76
CA GLY A 42 -5.17 0.35 -7.37
C GLY A 42 -4.43 -0.78 -6.68
N ASN A 43 -5.06 -1.94 -6.55
CA ASN A 43 -4.43 -3.14 -6.03
C ASN A 43 -4.34 -4.19 -7.15
N ALA A 44 -3.17 -4.74 -7.37
CA ALA A 44 -2.96 -5.80 -8.33
C ALA A 44 -2.12 -6.93 -7.74
N ARG A 45 -2.60 -8.16 -7.90
CA ARG A 45 -1.89 -9.39 -7.54
C ARG A 45 -1.51 -10.11 -8.82
N PHE A 46 -0.26 -10.55 -8.94
CA PHE A 46 0.27 -11.20 -10.15
C PHE A 46 1.45 -12.11 -9.81
N THR A 47 1.82 -12.97 -10.75
CA THR A 47 2.98 -13.84 -10.64
C THR A 47 4.06 -13.40 -11.63
N ALA A 48 5.31 -13.35 -11.19
CA ALA A 48 6.46 -13.03 -12.00
C ALA A 48 7.65 -13.94 -11.66
N ASP A 49 8.51 -14.17 -12.66
CA ASP A 49 9.78 -14.90 -12.46
C ASP A 49 10.88 -13.96 -11.96
N VAL A 50 10.58 -13.31 -10.84
CA VAL A 50 11.46 -12.36 -10.14
C VAL A 50 11.39 -12.69 -8.66
N ASP A 51 12.54 -12.87 -8.02
CA ASP A 51 12.64 -13.06 -6.58
C ASP A 51 12.65 -11.73 -5.80
N VAL A 52 12.72 -11.81 -4.48
CA VAL A 52 12.72 -10.63 -3.61
C VAL A 52 13.92 -9.71 -3.82
N GLN A 53 15.02 -10.21 -4.35
CA GLN A 53 16.23 -9.44 -4.63
C GLN A 53 16.02 -8.54 -5.85
N GLY A 54 15.23 -8.98 -6.82
CA GLY A 54 14.83 -8.21 -8.01
C GLY A 54 13.69 -7.21 -7.78
N ARG A 55 13.19 -7.05 -6.55
CA ARG A 55 12.05 -6.18 -6.22
C ARG A 55 12.20 -4.74 -6.70
N ALA A 56 13.36 -4.13 -6.50
CA ALA A 56 13.59 -2.73 -6.86
C ALA A 56 13.49 -2.52 -8.38
N GLU A 57 14.04 -3.42 -9.17
CA GLU A 57 13.95 -3.39 -10.62
C GLU A 57 12.52 -3.65 -11.12
N LEU A 58 11.84 -4.63 -10.52
CA LEU A 58 10.44 -4.94 -10.82
C LEU A 58 9.54 -3.74 -10.52
N LYS A 59 9.72 -3.09 -9.37
CA LYS A 59 9.01 -1.86 -9.00
C LYS A 59 9.23 -0.76 -10.03
N ALA A 60 10.50 -0.47 -10.36
CA ALA A 60 10.85 0.57 -11.34
C ALA A 60 10.26 0.29 -12.72
N ARG A 61 10.24 -0.96 -13.15
CA ARG A 61 9.64 -1.39 -14.42
C ARG A 61 8.14 -1.14 -14.46
N ILE A 62 7.42 -1.48 -13.41
CA ILE A 62 5.98 -1.26 -13.30
C ILE A 62 5.67 0.24 -13.25
N GLU A 63 6.38 1.01 -12.42
CA GLU A 63 6.18 2.47 -12.30
C GLU A 63 6.42 3.19 -13.64
N ARG A 64 7.45 2.80 -14.37
CA ARG A 64 7.73 3.35 -15.71
C ARG A 64 6.57 3.06 -16.68
N ALA A 65 6.10 1.82 -16.74
CA ALA A 65 4.99 1.45 -17.60
C ALA A 65 3.69 2.19 -17.25
N LEU A 66 3.43 2.41 -15.95
CA LEU A 66 2.29 3.20 -15.49
C LEU A 66 2.40 4.66 -15.93
N ARG A 67 3.57 5.28 -15.81
CA ARG A 67 3.81 6.67 -16.25
C ARG A 67 3.64 6.82 -17.77
N GLU A 68 4.20 5.90 -18.53
CA GLU A 68 4.12 5.92 -20.00
C GLU A 68 2.68 5.75 -20.50
N ARG A 69 1.89 4.89 -19.87
CA ARG A 69 0.52 4.61 -20.30
C ARG A 69 -0.51 5.65 -19.83
N PHE A 70 -0.36 6.17 -18.62
CA PHE A 70 -1.39 7.00 -17.97
C PHE A 70 -0.96 8.46 -17.77
N ASP A 71 0.24 8.82 -18.20
CA ASP A 71 0.79 10.19 -18.16
C ASP A 71 0.65 10.85 -16.77
N TYR A 72 1.05 10.12 -15.69
CA TYR A 72 1.10 10.65 -14.34
C TYR A 72 2.22 10.00 -13.52
N ASP A 73 2.67 10.71 -12.46
CA ASP A 73 3.63 10.16 -11.52
C ASP A 73 3.02 9.04 -10.69
N ALA A 74 3.30 7.81 -11.11
CA ALA A 74 2.83 6.62 -10.45
C ALA A 74 3.87 6.12 -9.45
N TRP A 75 3.43 5.89 -8.22
CA TRP A 75 4.22 5.23 -7.20
C TRP A 75 3.51 3.97 -6.73
N ILE A 76 4.28 2.92 -6.51
CA ILE A 76 3.78 1.67 -5.95
C ILE A 76 4.61 1.25 -4.75
N VAL A 77 3.99 0.56 -3.82
CA VAL A 77 4.69 -0.32 -2.90
C VAL A 77 4.47 -1.76 -3.38
N LEU A 78 5.57 -2.48 -3.54
CA LEU A 78 5.55 -3.85 -4.06
C LEU A 78 5.94 -4.81 -2.94
N VAL A 79 5.03 -5.71 -2.61
CA VAL A 79 5.21 -6.73 -1.57
C VAL A 79 4.93 -8.12 -2.14
N THR A 80 5.46 -9.15 -1.54
CA THR A 80 5.07 -10.52 -1.85
C THR A 80 3.74 -10.87 -1.17
N ASP A 81 3.03 -11.87 -1.69
CA ASP A 81 1.80 -12.39 -1.10
C ASP A 81 2.02 -12.82 0.37
N ARG A 82 3.18 -13.41 0.67
CA ARG A 82 3.57 -13.82 2.04
C ARG A 82 3.78 -12.62 2.97
N GLU A 83 4.40 -11.56 2.49
CA GLU A 83 4.58 -10.32 3.27
C GLU A 83 3.24 -9.66 3.55
N LEU A 84 2.36 -9.62 2.55
CA LEU A 84 0.99 -9.09 2.72
C LEU A 84 0.21 -9.91 3.76
N GLU A 85 0.27 -11.22 3.68
CA GLU A 85 -0.38 -12.12 4.63
C GLU A 85 0.17 -11.93 6.06
N ALA A 86 1.49 -11.86 6.21
CA ALA A 86 2.13 -11.64 7.50
C ALA A 86 1.73 -10.29 8.11
N ALA A 87 1.75 -9.22 7.31
CA ALA A 87 1.31 -7.90 7.76
C ALA A 87 -0.17 -7.88 8.16
N THR A 88 -1.03 -8.56 7.40
CA THR A 88 -2.47 -8.66 7.69
C THR A 88 -2.73 -9.38 9.01
N ARG A 89 -2.04 -10.49 9.26
CA ARG A 89 -2.20 -11.29 10.49
C ARG A 89 -1.65 -10.61 11.75
N ALA A 90 -0.63 -9.79 11.60
CA ALA A 90 0.03 -9.12 12.71
C ALA A 90 -0.62 -7.79 13.12
N TYR A 91 -1.78 -7.44 12.56
CA TYR A 91 -2.49 -6.22 12.95
C TYR A 91 -2.80 -6.25 14.46
N PRO A 92 -2.32 -5.24 15.23
CA PRO A 92 -2.28 -5.36 16.70
C PRO A 92 -3.50 -4.79 17.42
N PHE A 93 -4.38 -4.07 16.69
CA PHE A 93 -5.57 -3.44 17.29
C PHE A 93 -6.83 -4.27 17.02
N ASP A 94 -7.95 -3.86 17.62
CA ASP A 94 -9.26 -4.45 17.32
C ASP A 94 -9.68 -4.06 15.90
N ALA A 95 -9.75 -5.06 15.01
CA ALA A 95 -10.13 -4.86 13.61
C ALA A 95 -11.64 -4.67 13.41
N ASP A 96 -12.43 -5.05 14.42
CA ASP A 96 -13.89 -4.99 14.40
C ASP A 96 -14.46 -3.79 15.17
N ASP A 97 -13.58 -2.90 15.66
CA ASP A 97 -14.00 -1.64 16.28
C ASP A 97 -14.69 -0.75 15.23
N ASP A 98 -15.99 -0.52 15.42
CA ASP A 98 -16.82 0.25 14.50
C ASP A 98 -16.51 1.75 14.50
N ASP A 99 -15.88 2.26 15.55
CA ASP A 99 -15.52 3.67 15.71
C ASP A 99 -14.15 4.01 15.09
N ARG A 100 -13.37 3.00 14.71
CA ARG A 100 -12.01 3.15 14.18
C ARG A 100 -11.82 2.53 12.81
N GLN A 101 -10.77 2.98 12.13
CA GLN A 101 -10.36 2.46 10.82
C GLN A 101 -9.08 1.61 10.95
N PRO A 102 -9.14 0.32 10.60
CA PRO A 102 -7.95 -0.54 10.65
C PRO A 102 -7.08 -0.30 9.43
N TYR A 103 -6.04 0.51 9.56
CA TYR A 103 -5.10 0.80 8.49
C TYR A 103 -3.74 0.14 8.66
N VAL A 104 -3.15 -0.23 7.52
CA VAL A 104 -1.78 -0.68 7.38
C VAL A 104 -1.07 0.24 6.39
N ILE A 105 -0.02 0.91 6.83
CA ILE A 105 0.84 1.76 6.00
C ILE A 105 2.03 0.92 5.55
N PHE A 106 2.06 0.60 4.26
CA PHE A 106 3.19 -0.10 3.64
C PHE A 106 4.28 0.88 3.28
N CYS A 107 5.52 0.54 3.62
CA CYS A 107 6.71 1.33 3.33
C CYS A 107 7.63 0.54 2.39
N SER A 108 8.09 1.16 1.30
CA SER A 108 9.02 0.52 0.36
C SER A 108 10.46 0.48 0.88
N GLU A 109 10.77 1.29 1.90
CA GLU A 109 12.10 1.43 2.49
C GLU A 109 12.02 1.37 4.02
N THR A 110 12.96 0.65 4.64
CA THR A 110 13.04 0.53 6.11
C THR A 110 13.24 1.89 6.78
N ALA A 111 14.09 2.75 6.20
CA ALA A 111 14.34 4.09 6.74
C ALA A 111 13.07 4.94 6.81
N VAL A 112 12.18 4.82 5.83
CA VAL A 112 10.88 5.53 5.81
C VAL A 112 9.96 4.99 6.90
N ARG A 113 9.89 3.67 7.06
CA ARG A 113 9.13 3.05 8.15
C ARG A 113 9.63 3.54 9.52
N ASP A 114 10.93 3.54 9.73
CA ASP A 114 11.54 3.98 10.99
C ASP A 114 11.26 5.46 11.26
N ALA A 115 11.37 6.32 10.25
CA ALA A 115 11.04 7.74 10.38
C ALA A 115 9.57 7.98 10.74
N LEU A 116 8.65 7.20 10.19
CA LEU A 116 7.22 7.27 10.55
C LEU A 116 6.97 6.80 11.99
N VAL A 117 7.64 5.74 12.43
CA VAL A 117 7.56 5.26 13.82
C VAL A 117 8.07 6.31 14.80
N ASP A 118 9.21 6.92 14.50
CA ASP A 118 9.80 7.98 15.34
C ASP A 118 8.89 9.22 15.40
N ALA A 119 8.34 9.64 14.27
CA ALA A 119 7.41 10.76 14.23
C ALA A 119 6.12 10.47 15.01
N ALA A 120 5.58 9.26 14.90
CA ALA A 120 4.39 8.84 15.63
C ALA A 120 4.60 8.79 17.14
N ALA A 121 5.80 8.49 17.61
CA ALA A 121 6.13 8.43 19.03
C ALA A 121 5.94 9.77 19.76
N SER A 122 5.95 10.90 19.04
CA SER A 122 5.70 12.23 19.58
C SER A 122 4.23 12.68 19.53
N LEU A 123 3.35 11.86 18.95
CA LEU A 123 1.93 12.17 18.82
C LEU A 123 1.12 11.55 19.97
N ASP A 124 -0.13 12.03 20.12
CA ASP A 124 -1.06 11.47 21.09
C ASP A 124 -1.47 10.04 20.68
N PRO A 125 -1.13 9.00 21.45
CA PRO A 125 -1.48 7.63 21.12
C PRO A 125 -2.98 7.31 21.22
N GLU A 126 -3.78 8.17 21.82
CA GLU A 126 -5.24 8.02 21.84
C GLU A 126 -5.88 8.56 20.56
N GLU A 127 -5.33 9.65 20.02
CA GLU A 127 -5.80 10.22 18.74
C GLU A 127 -5.28 9.41 17.55
N ASP A 128 -4.00 9.07 17.57
CA ASP A 128 -3.29 8.32 16.51
C ASP A 128 -2.65 7.04 17.05
N PRO A 129 -3.43 6.00 17.40
CA PRO A 129 -2.85 4.73 17.81
C PRO A 129 -2.04 4.13 16.67
N THR A 130 -0.73 4.00 16.85
CA THR A 130 0.20 3.42 15.89
C THR A 130 1.02 2.30 16.51
N HIS A 131 1.45 1.37 15.69
CA HIS A 131 2.34 0.29 16.11
C HIS A 131 3.29 -0.10 14.97
N PRO A 132 4.58 -0.28 15.22
CA PRO A 132 5.53 -0.71 14.19
C PRO A 132 5.31 -2.18 13.81
N GLY A 133 5.48 -2.47 12.53
CA GLY A 133 5.50 -3.81 11.98
C GLY A 133 6.64 -4.02 11.00
N PHE A 134 6.79 -5.22 10.47
CA PHE A 134 7.81 -5.52 9.47
C PHE A 134 7.45 -4.90 8.12
N GLY A 135 8.16 -3.87 7.71
CA GLY A 135 7.91 -3.13 6.47
C GLY A 135 6.62 -2.30 6.48
N VAL A 136 5.95 -2.19 7.62
CA VAL A 136 4.68 -1.48 7.77
C VAL A 136 4.62 -0.69 9.07
N VAL A 137 3.68 0.27 9.12
CA VAL A 137 3.19 0.88 10.35
C VAL A 137 1.68 0.61 10.43
N TYR A 138 1.22 0.07 11.53
CA TYR A 138 -0.21 -0.09 11.80
C TYR A 138 -0.77 1.19 12.39
N TRP A 139 -1.99 1.52 12.02
CA TRP A 139 -2.64 2.75 12.45
C TRP A 139 -4.14 2.56 12.59
N SER A 140 -4.72 3.03 13.69
CA SER A 140 -6.14 2.88 14.02
C SER A 140 -6.77 4.22 14.39
N PRO A 141 -6.92 5.17 13.45
CA PRO A 141 -7.56 6.45 13.72
C PRO A 141 -9.06 6.30 13.89
N GLU A 142 -9.68 7.31 14.51
CA GLU A 142 -11.14 7.44 14.58
C GLU A 142 -11.72 7.53 13.14
N LYS A 143 -12.84 6.88 12.94
CA LYS A 143 -13.54 6.84 11.67
C LYS A 143 -13.97 8.25 11.21
N GLY A 144 -13.65 8.57 9.95
CA GLY A 144 -13.94 9.88 9.37
C GLY A 144 -12.87 10.95 9.64
N ARG A 145 -11.87 10.68 10.49
CA ARG A 145 -10.80 11.63 10.83
C ARG A 145 -9.45 11.34 10.20
N THR A 146 -9.38 10.39 9.28
CA THR A 146 -8.12 9.92 8.64
C THR A 146 -7.24 11.04 8.08
N LEU A 147 -7.84 12.13 7.54
CA LEU A 147 -7.11 13.26 6.96
C LEU A 147 -6.85 14.39 7.96
N ASP A 148 -7.50 14.37 9.12
CA ASP A 148 -7.51 15.48 10.07
C ASP A 148 -6.53 15.28 11.22
N THR A 149 -6.18 14.04 11.54
CA THR A 149 -5.25 13.74 12.63
C THR A 149 -3.82 14.15 12.28
N PRO A 150 -2.95 14.40 13.28
CA PRO A 150 -1.54 14.70 13.05
C PRO A 150 -0.81 13.64 12.21
N PHE A 151 -1.04 12.36 12.46
CA PHE A 151 -0.42 11.27 11.70
C PHE A 151 -0.98 11.20 10.26
N GLY A 152 -2.28 11.39 10.07
CA GLY A 152 -2.90 11.47 8.75
C GLY A 152 -2.33 12.60 7.89
N LYS A 153 -2.14 13.79 8.48
CA LYS A 153 -1.48 14.93 7.83
C LYS A 153 -0.02 14.65 7.49
N LEU A 154 0.71 13.97 8.37
CA LEU A 154 2.08 13.55 8.14
C LEU A 154 2.18 12.64 6.90
N LEU A 155 1.34 11.61 6.81
CA LEU A 155 1.28 10.69 5.66
C LEU A 155 0.93 11.38 4.33
N GLY A 156 0.26 12.52 4.38
CA GLY A 156 -0.09 13.34 3.21
C GLY A 156 1.07 14.17 2.65
N ARG A 157 2.20 14.29 3.36
CA ARG A 157 3.35 15.08 2.90
C ARG A 157 3.99 14.48 1.65
N ALA A 158 4.52 15.36 0.79
CA ALA A 158 5.11 14.98 -0.49
C ALA A 158 6.26 13.97 -0.35
N GLU A 159 7.04 14.07 0.71
CA GLU A 159 8.19 13.19 0.99
C GLU A 159 7.80 11.71 1.19
N TYR A 160 6.58 11.42 1.66
CA TYR A 160 6.10 10.05 1.87
C TYR A 160 5.37 9.44 0.66
N LYS A 161 4.97 10.26 -0.31
CA LYS A 161 4.20 9.78 -1.48
C LYS A 161 4.92 8.70 -2.30
N PRO A 162 6.22 8.82 -2.62
CA PRO A 162 6.91 7.81 -3.44
C PRO A 162 7.14 6.47 -2.73
N THR A 163 7.10 6.46 -1.39
CA THR A 163 7.60 5.34 -0.58
C THR A 163 6.58 4.71 0.36
N THR A 164 5.37 5.27 0.44
CA THR A 164 4.32 4.74 1.31
C THR A 164 2.99 4.61 0.58
N THR A 165 2.16 3.68 1.04
CA THR A 165 0.74 3.61 0.69
C THR A 165 -0.06 3.02 1.83
N THR A 166 -1.27 3.53 2.03
CA THR A 166 -2.17 3.10 3.11
C THR A 166 -3.28 2.22 2.57
N ARG A 167 -3.54 1.11 3.24
CA ARG A 167 -4.66 0.21 2.93
C ARG A 167 -5.46 -0.13 4.17
N ASN A 168 -6.77 -0.17 4.00
CA ASN A 168 -7.64 -0.73 5.03
C ASN A 168 -7.42 -2.25 5.13
N LEU A 169 -7.41 -2.78 6.35
CA LEU A 169 -7.18 -4.20 6.63
C LEU A 169 -8.16 -5.11 5.86
N ARG A 170 -9.43 -4.69 5.74
CA ARG A 170 -10.46 -5.43 4.99
C ARG A 170 -10.13 -5.52 3.49
N THR A 171 -9.44 -4.51 2.94
CA THR A 171 -8.94 -4.56 1.56
C THR A 171 -7.85 -5.61 1.41
N LEU A 172 -6.93 -5.71 2.39
CA LEU A 172 -5.85 -6.70 2.37
C LEU A 172 -6.40 -8.13 2.41
N VAL A 173 -7.41 -8.37 3.24
CA VAL A 173 -8.11 -9.67 3.30
C VAL A 173 -8.70 -10.04 1.93
N LYS A 174 -9.33 -9.10 1.23
CA LYS A 174 -9.86 -9.31 -0.12
C LYS A 174 -8.76 -9.59 -1.16
N ILE A 175 -7.61 -8.91 -1.08
CA ILE A 175 -6.46 -9.16 -1.97
C ILE A 175 -5.95 -10.60 -1.78
N LEU A 176 -5.94 -11.09 -0.55
CA LEU A 176 -5.56 -12.46 -0.22
C LEU A 176 -6.60 -13.51 -0.63
N GLY A 177 -7.78 -13.09 -1.07
CA GLY A 177 -8.85 -14.00 -1.50
C GLY A 177 -9.61 -14.67 -0.34
N ARG A 178 -9.69 -13.99 0.78
CA ARG A 178 -10.36 -14.45 2.01
C ARG A 178 -11.59 -13.63 2.35
#